data_6e1c3692678eeffe5b43ccb9b864cbf0
#
_entry.id   6e1c3692678eeffe5b43ccb9b864cbf0
#
_cell.length_a   1.000
_cell.length_b   1.000
_cell.length_c   1.000
_cell.angle_alpha   90.00
_cell.angle_beta   90.00
_cell.angle_gamma   90.00
#
_symmetry.space_group_name_H-M   'P 1'
#
loop_
_entity.id
_entity.type
_entity.pdbx_description
1 polymer ?
#
loop_
_entity_poly.entity_id
_entity_poly.type
_entity_poly.pdbx_seq_one_letter_code
_entity_poly.pdbx_strand_id
1 'polypeptide(L)'
;MTAIETIEQLEAIYGQPGEAATIKVAHRITPSYRALIESSPFAILATCGKEGLDCSPRGDLPGFVRVQDDLTLIIPDRRGNNRVDSLRNLIRDPRAALLFLIPGSGTTLRVNGRALVSADPGLLASFGVEGKAPRSVIVMTVEEIYFQCARAIIRSHLWDPGKHVDLKTLPTPGEILAEMSKSRVGGEEYDKAWLERARQTMW
;
A
#
# COMPACT_ATOMS: atom_id res chain seq x y z
N MET A 1 -13.11 -26.75 15.56
CA MET A 1 -12.81 -26.06 14.25
C MET A 1 -11.92 -27.01 13.47
N THR A 2 -12.28 -27.36 12.22
CA THR A 2 -11.46 -28.24 11.38
C THR A 2 -10.54 -27.36 10.54
N ALA A 3 -9.24 -27.40 10.81
CA ALA A 3 -8.25 -26.66 10.03
C ALA A 3 -7.90 -27.44 8.75
N ILE A 4 -7.58 -26.72 7.67
CA ILE A 4 -6.91 -27.27 6.48
C ILE A 4 -5.42 -27.19 6.75
N GLU A 5 -4.73 -28.33 6.78
CA GLU A 5 -3.35 -28.41 7.23
C GLU A 5 -2.37 -28.73 6.10
N THR A 6 -2.86 -29.20 4.94
CA THR A 6 -2.03 -29.55 3.79
C THR A 6 -2.51 -28.89 2.50
N ILE A 7 -1.59 -28.77 1.54
CA ILE A 7 -1.90 -28.23 0.20
C ILE A 7 -2.89 -29.15 -0.52
N GLU A 8 -2.78 -30.46 -0.37
CA GLU A 8 -3.66 -31.45 -1.00
C GLU A 8 -5.11 -31.29 -0.50
N GLN A 9 -5.31 -31.04 0.80
CA GLN A 9 -6.63 -30.75 1.36
C GLN A 9 -7.22 -29.47 0.78
N LEU A 10 -6.37 -28.42 0.59
CA LEU A 10 -6.77 -27.17 0.00
C LEU A 10 -7.18 -27.36 -1.46
N GLU A 11 -6.37 -28.04 -2.25
CA GLU A 11 -6.60 -28.29 -3.68
C GLU A 11 -7.83 -29.17 -3.91
N ALA A 12 -8.13 -30.11 -3.00
CA ALA A 12 -9.35 -30.92 -3.05
C ALA A 12 -10.64 -30.08 -2.94
N ILE A 13 -10.57 -28.91 -2.25
CA ILE A 13 -11.69 -28.00 -2.09
C ILE A 13 -11.81 -27.02 -3.26
N TYR A 14 -10.70 -26.47 -3.73
CA TYR A 14 -10.68 -25.36 -4.69
C TYR A 14 -10.43 -25.80 -6.14
N GLY A 15 -9.86 -26.98 -6.35
CA GLY A 15 -9.42 -27.45 -7.68
C GLY A 15 -8.27 -26.64 -8.25
N GLN A 16 -8.06 -26.77 -9.54
CA GLN A 16 -7.00 -26.06 -10.25
C GLN A 16 -7.47 -24.67 -10.75
N PRO A 17 -6.59 -23.66 -10.79
CA PRO A 17 -6.93 -22.35 -11.34
C PRO A 17 -7.22 -22.44 -12.83
N GLY A 18 -8.25 -21.71 -13.28
CA GLY A 18 -8.55 -21.60 -14.72
C GLY A 18 -7.47 -20.78 -15.46
N GLU A 19 -7.36 -20.97 -16.78
CA GLU A 19 -6.37 -20.35 -17.66
C GLU A 19 -6.29 -18.81 -17.48
N ALA A 20 -7.43 -18.11 -17.39
CA ALA A 20 -7.47 -16.67 -17.19
C ALA A 20 -6.84 -16.21 -15.87
N ALA A 21 -6.72 -17.08 -14.86
CA ALA A 21 -6.08 -16.76 -13.59
C ALA A 21 -4.55 -16.83 -13.68
N THR A 22 -4.02 -17.59 -14.61
CA THR A 22 -2.58 -17.83 -14.79
C THR A 22 -1.98 -16.96 -15.89
N ILE A 23 -2.65 -16.85 -17.05
CA ILE A 23 -2.12 -16.12 -18.23
C ILE A 23 -1.92 -14.62 -17.98
N LYS A 24 -2.63 -14.04 -17.03
CA LYS A 24 -2.49 -12.62 -16.64
C LYS A 24 -1.22 -12.30 -15.87
N VAL A 25 -0.52 -13.32 -15.35
CA VAL A 25 0.72 -13.12 -14.59
C VAL A 25 1.84 -12.77 -15.55
N ALA A 26 2.45 -11.61 -15.33
CA ALA A 26 3.62 -11.17 -16.07
C ALA A 26 4.81 -11.00 -15.11
N HIS A 27 6.03 -11.16 -15.64
CA HIS A 27 7.28 -10.96 -14.90
C HIS A 27 7.96 -9.63 -15.25
N ARG A 28 7.20 -8.74 -15.90
CA ARG A 28 7.58 -7.37 -16.23
C ARG A 28 6.34 -6.49 -16.33
N ILE A 29 6.55 -5.21 -16.21
CA ILE A 29 5.49 -4.20 -16.34
C ILE A 29 5.14 -4.05 -17.82
N THR A 30 3.94 -4.49 -18.19
CA THR A 30 3.39 -4.29 -19.54
C THR A 30 2.82 -2.87 -19.69
N PRO A 31 2.58 -2.39 -20.93
CA PRO A 31 1.92 -1.08 -21.13
C PRO A 31 0.57 -0.96 -20.40
N SER A 32 -0.24 -2.03 -20.36
CA SER A 32 -1.53 -2.04 -19.65
C SER A 32 -1.33 -1.95 -18.14
N TYR A 33 -0.37 -2.66 -17.57
CA TYR A 33 -0.07 -2.60 -16.12
C TYR A 33 0.55 -1.26 -15.73
N ARG A 34 1.39 -0.66 -16.58
CA ARG A 34 1.90 0.70 -16.39
C ARG A 34 0.76 1.70 -16.25
N ALA A 35 -0.23 1.66 -17.14
CA ALA A 35 -1.39 2.55 -17.08
C ALA A 35 -2.16 2.43 -15.76
N LEU A 36 -2.31 1.21 -15.19
CA LEU A 36 -2.94 1.00 -13.89
C LEU A 36 -2.10 1.58 -12.74
N ILE A 37 -0.77 1.41 -12.76
CA ILE A 37 0.14 1.99 -11.75
C ILE A 37 0.05 3.51 -11.78
N GLU A 38 0.19 4.10 -12.97
CA GLU A 38 0.20 5.55 -13.16
C GLU A 38 -1.15 6.22 -12.84
N SER A 39 -2.26 5.48 -12.94
CA SER A 39 -3.59 5.95 -12.55
C SER A 39 -3.90 5.83 -11.06
N SER A 40 -3.07 5.13 -10.31
CA SER A 40 -3.35 4.86 -8.89
C SER A 40 -2.79 5.96 -7.98
N PRO A 41 -3.63 6.58 -7.13
CA PRO A 41 -3.18 7.50 -6.08
C PRO A 41 -2.87 6.76 -4.77
N PHE A 42 -3.12 5.44 -4.69
CA PHE A 42 -3.04 4.70 -3.45
C PHE A 42 -2.52 3.28 -3.67
N ALA A 43 -1.61 2.86 -2.80
CA ALA A 43 -1.14 1.48 -2.76
C ALA A 43 -0.96 1.02 -1.31
N ILE A 44 -1.09 -0.27 -1.10
CA ILE A 44 -0.76 -0.93 0.17
C ILE A 44 0.59 -1.62 -0.03
N LEU A 45 1.56 -1.27 0.80
CA LEU A 45 2.87 -1.91 0.84
C LEU A 45 2.88 -2.96 1.93
N ALA A 46 3.13 -4.21 1.57
CA ALA A 46 3.35 -5.31 2.49
C ALA A 46 4.83 -5.70 2.52
N THR A 47 5.37 -5.86 3.71
CA THR A 47 6.77 -6.27 3.97
C THR A 47 6.82 -7.29 5.09
N CYS A 48 7.93 -8.01 5.21
CA CYS A 48 8.15 -8.95 6.31
C CYS A 48 9.52 -8.74 6.95
N GLY A 49 9.63 -9.07 8.22
CA GLY A 49 10.85 -8.97 9.01
C GLY A 49 10.82 -9.93 10.19
N LYS A 50 11.84 -9.87 11.04
CA LYS A 50 11.94 -10.74 12.23
C LYS A 50 10.81 -10.52 13.22
N GLU A 51 10.33 -9.28 13.30
CA GLU A 51 9.23 -8.89 14.19
C GLU A 51 7.85 -9.21 13.62
N GLY A 52 7.77 -9.74 12.39
CA GLY A 52 6.53 -10.14 11.73
C GLY A 52 6.26 -9.39 10.43
N LEU A 53 4.98 -9.34 10.08
CA LEU A 53 4.50 -8.67 8.89
C LEU A 53 4.16 -7.21 9.17
N ASP A 54 4.36 -6.36 8.17
CA ASP A 54 3.87 -4.98 8.14
C ASP A 54 3.05 -4.75 6.89
N CYS A 55 1.95 -4.03 7.03
CA CYS A 55 1.04 -3.67 5.94
C CYS A 55 0.70 -2.19 6.08
N SER A 56 1.25 -1.36 5.21
CA SER A 56 1.27 0.10 5.36
C SER A 56 0.65 0.79 4.15
N PRO A 57 -0.27 1.77 4.36
CA PRO A 57 -0.80 2.57 3.27
C PRO A 57 0.28 3.50 2.71
N ARG A 58 0.28 3.65 1.40
CA ARG A 58 1.06 4.63 0.64
C ARG A 58 0.12 5.39 -0.28
N GLY A 59 0.18 6.69 -0.26
CA GLY A 59 -0.72 7.51 -1.07
C GLY A 59 -0.15 8.88 -1.36
N ASP A 60 -0.48 9.38 -2.55
CA ASP A 60 -0.09 10.68 -3.08
C ASP A 60 -0.94 10.95 -4.33
N LEU A 61 -0.62 11.96 -5.13
CA LEU A 61 -1.25 12.16 -6.42
C LEU A 61 -1.06 10.93 -7.34
N PRO A 62 -1.98 10.68 -8.28
CA PRO A 62 -1.81 9.59 -9.24
C PRO A 62 -0.45 9.63 -9.92
N GLY A 63 0.18 8.46 -10.10
CA GLY A 63 1.53 8.35 -10.66
C GLY A 63 2.65 8.56 -9.64
N PHE A 64 2.37 8.62 -8.35
CA PHE A 64 3.40 8.75 -7.31
C PHE A 64 4.37 7.57 -7.27
N VAL A 65 3.91 6.38 -7.61
CA VAL A 65 4.79 5.24 -7.86
C VAL A 65 5.27 5.34 -9.29
N ARG A 66 6.54 5.67 -9.46
CA ARG A 66 7.16 5.84 -10.77
C ARG A 66 7.54 4.50 -11.36
N VAL A 67 7.16 4.28 -12.60
CA VAL A 67 7.69 3.18 -13.41
C VAL A 67 8.97 3.67 -14.08
N GLN A 68 10.12 3.25 -13.53
CA GLN A 68 11.44 3.65 -14.03
C GLN A 68 11.75 2.95 -15.36
N ASP A 69 11.49 1.66 -15.40
CA ASP A 69 11.61 0.79 -16.58
C ASP A 69 10.60 -0.37 -16.46
N ASP A 70 10.71 -1.41 -17.27
CA ASP A 70 9.76 -2.53 -17.27
C ASP A 70 9.95 -3.53 -16.10
N LEU A 71 10.97 -3.34 -15.27
CA LEU A 71 11.25 -4.16 -14.09
C LEU A 71 11.35 -3.36 -12.79
N THR A 72 11.34 -2.01 -12.85
CA THR A 72 11.68 -1.21 -11.68
C THR A 72 10.59 -0.19 -11.36
N LEU A 73 10.12 -0.24 -10.11
CA LEU A 73 9.26 0.77 -9.51
C LEU A 73 10.04 1.59 -8.48
N ILE A 74 9.76 2.89 -8.41
CA ILE A 74 10.31 3.77 -7.37
C ILE A 74 9.15 4.43 -6.63
N ILE A 75 9.14 4.24 -5.28
CA ILE A 75 8.09 4.71 -4.39
C ILE A 75 8.70 5.73 -3.43
N PRO A 76 8.23 6.99 -3.40
CA PRO A 76 8.71 7.96 -2.42
C PRO A 76 8.21 7.63 -1.02
N ASP A 77 9.10 7.70 -0.01
CA ASP A 77 8.70 7.60 1.39
C ASP A 77 8.34 8.99 1.91
N ARG A 78 7.07 9.35 1.74
CA ARG A 78 6.53 10.64 2.20
C ARG A 78 6.54 10.73 3.72
N ARG A 79 6.51 11.94 4.23
CA ARG A 79 6.52 12.19 5.66
C ARG A 79 5.37 11.48 6.37
N GLY A 80 5.66 10.80 7.46
CA GLY A 80 4.71 10.06 8.28
C GLY A 80 5.06 10.17 9.77
N ASN A 81 4.68 9.17 10.55
CA ASN A 81 4.86 9.11 12.01
C ASN A 81 6.26 8.67 12.46
N ASN A 82 7.20 8.47 11.56
CA ASN A 82 8.58 8.01 11.78
C ASN A 82 8.71 6.61 12.43
N ARG A 83 7.67 5.78 12.44
CA ARG A 83 7.81 4.39 12.90
C ARG A 83 8.74 3.60 11.97
N VAL A 84 8.63 3.85 10.67
CA VAL A 84 9.47 3.29 9.59
C VAL A 84 9.55 1.75 9.58
N ASP A 85 8.49 1.09 10.05
CA ASP A 85 8.47 -0.38 10.20
C ASP A 85 8.70 -1.08 8.86
N SER A 86 8.01 -0.64 7.77
CA SER A 86 8.23 -1.17 6.42
C SER A 86 9.69 -1.01 5.96
N LEU A 87 10.32 0.15 6.22
CA LEU A 87 11.70 0.39 5.80
C LEU A 87 12.68 -0.48 6.59
N ARG A 88 12.44 -0.67 7.90
CA ARG A 88 13.25 -1.58 8.73
C ARG A 88 13.16 -3.02 8.23
N ASN A 89 11.95 -3.45 7.85
CA ASN A 89 11.74 -4.77 7.26
C ASN A 89 12.54 -4.92 5.97
N LEU A 90 12.44 -3.97 5.02
CA LEU A 90 13.13 -4.03 3.75
C LEU A 90 14.66 -4.08 3.85
N ILE A 91 15.24 -3.47 4.88
CA ILE A 91 16.69 -3.58 5.14
C ILE A 91 17.09 -5.00 5.54
N ARG A 92 16.19 -5.74 6.22
CA ARG A 92 16.45 -7.08 6.74
C ARG A 92 16.02 -8.19 5.78
N ASP A 93 14.89 -7.98 5.13
CA ASP A 93 14.30 -8.90 4.15
C ASP A 93 13.72 -8.08 3.00
N PRO A 94 14.31 -8.18 1.81
CA PRO A 94 13.90 -7.36 0.67
C PRO A 94 12.56 -7.76 0.05
N ARG A 95 11.90 -8.83 0.48
CA ARG A 95 10.62 -9.26 -0.08
C ARG A 95 9.54 -8.23 0.21
N ALA A 96 8.84 -7.82 -0.83
CA ALA A 96 7.78 -6.82 -0.76
C ALA A 96 6.65 -7.14 -1.72
N ALA A 97 5.45 -6.69 -1.36
CA ALA A 97 4.31 -6.70 -2.26
C ALA A 97 3.59 -5.35 -2.24
N LEU A 98 3.05 -4.97 -3.39
CA LEU A 98 2.16 -3.81 -3.53
C LEU A 98 0.79 -4.26 -4.00
N LEU A 99 -0.25 -3.65 -3.43
CA LEU A 99 -1.61 -3.74 -3.92
C LEU A 99 -2.10 -2.33 -4.25
N PHE A 100 -2.24 -2.03 -5.54
CA PHE A 100 -2.75 -0.76 -6.03
C PHE A 100 -4.28 -0.74 -6.06
N LEU A 101 -4.85 0.36 -5.61
CA LEU A 101 -6.28 0.65 -5.69
C LEU A 101 -6.48 1.95 -6.48
N ILE A 102 -7.40 1.90 -7.43
CA ILE A 102 -7.74 3.04 -8.28
C ILE A 102 -9.19 3.43 -7.96
N PRO A 103 -9.44 4.60 -7.35
CA PRO A 103 -10.79 5.04 -7.02
C PRO A 103 -11.72 4.97 -8.23
N GLY A 104 -12.89 4.37 -8.04
CA GLY A 104 -13.87 4.12 -9.10
C GLY A 104 -13.62 2.88 -9.97
N SER A 105 -12.42 2.29 -9.93
CA SER A 105 -12.14 1.03 -10.64
C SER A 105 -12.42 -0.18 -9.76
N GLY A 106 -13.06 -1.20 -10.31
CA GLY A 106 -13.17 -2.51 -9.66
C GLY A 106 -11.87 -3.32 -9.75
N THR A 107 -10.99 -3.01 -10.69
CA THR A 107 -9.73 -3.72 -10.88
C THR A 107 -8.68 -3.21 -9.89
N THR A 108 -8.03 -4.12 -9.18
CA THR A 108 -6.83 -3.84 -8.40
C THR A 108 -5.62 -4.48 -9.06
N LEU A 109 -4.42 -3.98 -8.78
CA LEU A 109 -3.18 -4.52 -9.35
C LEU A 109 -2.25 -4.97 -8.22
N ARG A 110 -1.76 -6.20 -8.31
CA ARG A 110 -0.75 -6.74 -7.40
C ARG A 110 0.62 -6.76 -8.07
N VAL A 111 1.62 -6.35 -7.32
CA VAL A 111 3.04 -6.49 -7.67
C VAL A 111 3.75 -7.17 -6.54
N ASN A 112 4.46 -8.25 -6.83
CA ASN A 112 5.37 -8.93 -5.92
C ASN A 112 6.81 -8.75 -6.39
N GLY A 113 7.75 -8.66 -5.47
CA GLY A 113 9.15 -8.53 -5.84
C GLY A 113 10.06 -8.28 -4.64
N ARG A 114 11.20 -7.69 -4.94
CA ARG A 114 12.24 -7.37 -3.96
C ARG A 114 12.53 -5.89 -3.98
N ALA A 115 12.70 -5.29 -2.82
CA ALA A 115 12.91 -3.86 -2.70
C ALA A 115 14.10 -3.52 -1.81
N LEU A 116 14.68 -2.36 -2.05
CA LEU A 116 15.69 -1.74 -1.20
C LEU A 116 15.29 -0.29 -0.87
N VAL A 117 15.86 0.25 0.18
CA VAL A 117 15.67 1.64 0.59
C VAL A 117 16.88 2.44 0.11
N SER A 118 16.65 3.55 -0.59
CA SER A 118 17.70 4.43 -1.10
C SER A 118 17.52 5.85 -0.59
N ALA A 119 18.63 6.49 -0.29
CA ALA A 119 18.74 7.92 0.00
C ALA A 119 19.57 8.66 -1.08
N ASP A 120 19.58 8.15 -2.32
CA ASP A 120 20.27 8.79 -3.42
C ASP A 120 19.74 10.21 -3.67
N PRO A 121 20.57 11.25 -3.63
CA PRO A 121 20.13 12.65 -3.72
C PRO A 121 19.40 12.97 -5.04
N GLY A 122 19.81 12.34 -6.15
CA GLY A 122 19.18 12.54 -7.45
C GLY A 122 17.77 11.96 -7.49
N LEU A 123 17.60 10.76 -6.95
CA LEU A 123 16.28 10.14 -6.81
C LEU A 123 15.38 10.96 -5.88
N LEU A 124 15.88 11.37 -4.72
CA LEU A 124 15.10 12.17 -3.77
C LEU A 124 14.63 13.49 -4.40
N ALA A 125 15.53 14.22 -5.06
CA ALA A 125 15.21 15.49 -5.71
C ALA A 125 14.14 15.34 -6.79
N SER A 126 14.13 14.22 -7.52
CA SER A 126 13.17 13.94 -8.60
C SER A 126 11.74 13.71 -8.12
N PHE A 127 11.52 13.49 -6.80
CA PHE A 127 10.22 13.36 -6.14
C PHE A 127 9.85 14.59 -5.31
N GLY A 128 10.54 15.71 -5.49
CA GLY A 128 10.23 16.96 -4.79
C GLY A 128 8.82 17.47 -5.10
N VAL A 129 8.07 17.85 -4.05
CA VAL A 129 6.78 18.51 -4.14
C VAL A 129 6.85 19.76 -3.28
N GLU A 130 6.47 20.92 -3.84
CA GLU A 130 6.53 22.22 -3.15
C GLU A 130 7.90 22.51 -2.49
N GLY A 131 8.99 22.12 -3.16
CA GLY A 131 10.35 22.29 -2.65
C GLY A 131 10.77 21.30 -1.56
N LYS A 132 9.93 20.32 -1.20
CA LYS A 132 10.22 19.29 -0.20
C LYS A 132 10.43 17.94 -0.88
N ALA A 133 11.59 17.34 -0.68
CA ALA A 133 11.90 16.00 -1.14
C ALA A 133 11.56 14.95 -0.07
N PRO A 134 11.25 13.69 -0.44
CA PRO A 134 11.15 12.61 0.52
C PRO A 134 12.52 12.35 1.18
N ARG A 135 12.53 11.71 2.35
CA ARG A 135 13.78 11.36 3.05
C ARG A 135 14.46 10.11 2.49
N SER A 136 13.67 9.24 1.89
CA SER A 136 14.13 8.05 1.20
C SER A 136 13.14 7.67 0.10
N VAL A 137 13.57 6.77 -0.76
CA VAL A 137 12.72 6.10 -1.74
C VAL A 137 12.89 4.60 -1.59
N ILE A 138 11.83 3.86 -1.91
CA ILE A 138 11.88 2.41 -2.05
C ILE A 138 12.05 2.11 -3.53
N VAL A 139 13.10 1.39 -3.89
CA VAL A 139 13.35 0.90 -5.25
C VAL A 139 12.99 -0.58 -5.28
N MET A 140 11.95 -0.93 -6.02
CA MET A 140 11.42 -2.30 -6.08
C MET A 140 11.66 -2.91 -7.45
N THR A 141 12.31 -4.08 -7.47
CA THR A 141 12.41 -4.94 -8.65
C THR A 141 11.18 -5.84 -8.71
N VAL A 142 10.47 -5.80 -9.83
CA VAL A 142 9.24 -6.58 -10.07
C VAL A 142 9.62 -8.02 -10.43
N GLU A 143 9.08 -8.98 -9.70
CA GLU A 143 9.19 -10.42 -10.00
C GLU A 143 7.88 -10.95 -10.61
N GLU A 144 6.74 -10.45 -10.10
CA GLU A 144 5.40 -10.77 -10.63
C GLU A 144 4.50 -9.55 -10.59
N ILE A 145 3.68 -9.42 -11.61
CA ILE A 145 2.64 -8.37 -11.69
C ILE A 145 1.39 -8.94 -12.35
N TYR A 146 0.21 -8.71 -11.75
CA TYR A 146 -1.07 -9.13 -12.32
C TYR A 146 -2.25 -8.41 -11.69
N PHE A 147 -3.28 -8.20 -12.51
CA PHE A 147 -4.53 -7.62 -12.01
C PHE A 147 -5.35 -8.63 -11.19
N GLN A 148 -6.11 -8.13 -10.24
CA GLN A 148 -7.10 -8.87 -9.47
C GLN A 148 -8.52 -8.54 -9.96
N CYS A 149 -9.42 -9.52 -9.87
CA CYS A 149 -10.80 -9.33 -10.28
C CYS A 149 -11.56 -8.35 -9.36
N ALA A 150 -12.58 -7.72 -9.91
CA ALA A 150 -13.40 -6.72 -9.23
C ALA A 150 -14.29 -7.26 -8.08
N ARG A 151 -14.36 -8.57 -7.89
CA ARG A 151 -15.34 -9.20 -6.96
C ARG A 151 -15.28 -8.67 -5.53
N ALA A 152 -14.08 -8.44 -4.99
CA ALA A 152 -13.93 -7.91 -3.65
C ALA A 152 -14.46 -6.48 -3.55
N ILE A 153 -14.07 -5.61 -4.48
CA ILE A 153 -14.51 -4.22 -4.57
C ILE A 153 -16.03 -4.11 -4.73
N ILE A 154 -16.62 -4.96 -5.60
CA ILE A 154 -18.06 -4.98 -5.84
C ILE A 154 -18.82 -5.45 -4.59
N ARG A 155 -18.41 -6.57 -3.98
CA ARG A 155 -19.08 -7.09 -2.78
C ARG A 155 -19.02 -6.17 -1.58
N SER A 156 -17.92 -5.43 -1.44
CA SER A 156 -17.73 -4.46 -0.34
C SER A 156 -18.38 -3.11 -0.61
N HIS A 157 -18.86 -2.87 -1.83
CA HIS A 157 -19.35 -1.54 -2.25
C HIS A 157 -18.32 -0.42 -1.99
N LEU A 158 -17.02 -0.73 -2.10
CA LEU A 158 -15.94 0.15 -1.63
C LEU A 158 -16.00 1.56 -2.23
N TRP A 159 -16.43 1.68 -3.49
CA TRP A 159 -16.52 2.95 -4.21
C TRP A 159 -17.95 3.53 -4.27
N ASP A 160 -18.91 2.94 -3.58
CA ASP A 160 -20.30 3.43 -3.53
C ASP A 160 -20.47 4.45 -2.39
N PRO A 161 -20.59 5.77 -2.70
CA PRO A 161 -20.77 6.78 -1.64
C PRO A 161 -22.00 6.54 -0.78
N GLY A 162 -23.05 5.89 -1.33
CA GLY A 162 -24.27 5.56 -0.59
C GLY A 162 -24.07 4.46 0.47
N LYS A 163 -22.92 3.80 0.50
CA LYS A 163 -22.55 2.78 1.47
C LYS A 163 -21.44 3.24 2.43
N HIS A 164 -20.99 4.49 2.30
CA HIS A 164 -20.00 5.01 3.24
C HIS A 164 -20.58 5.09 4.65
N VAL A 165 -19.79 4.68 5.63
CA VAL A 165 -20.17 4.75 7.04
C VAL A 165 -20.25 6.22 7.49
N ASP A 166 -21.20 6.53 8.38
CA ASP A 166 -21.20 7.81 9.06
C ASP A 166 -19.97 7.87 10.01
N LEU A 167 -19.03 8.75 9.70
CA LEU A 167 -17.79 8.90 10.47
C LEU A 167 -18.03 9.23 11.95
N LYS A 168 -19.20 9.81 12.30
CA LYS A 168 -19.58 10.08 13.69
C LYS A 168 -19.84 8.82 14.51
N THR A 169 -20.05 7.68 13.85
CA THR A 169 -20.25 6.37 14.52
C THR A 169 -18.93 5.62 14.77
N LEU A 170 -17.82 6.14 14.28
CA LEU A 170 -16.51 5.54 14.46
C LEU A 170 -15.70 6.31 15.50
N PRO A 171 -14.88 5.61 16.30
CA PRO A 171 -13.97 6.29 17.22
C PRO A 171 -12.95 7.12 16.43
N THR A 172 -12.65 8.30 16.94
CA THR A 172 -11.62 9.16 16.37
C THR A 172 -10.21 8.68 16.73
N PRO A 173 -9.17 9.05 15.99
CA PRO A 173 -7.78 8.78 16.39
C PRO A 173 -7.44 9.31 17.78
N GLY A 174 -8.00 10.47 18.17
CA GLY A 174 -7.81 11.03 19.51
C GLY A 174 -8.44 10.17 20.60
N GLU A 175 -9.64 9.64 20.37
CA GLU A 175 -10.31 8.71 21.29
C GLU A 175 -9.51 7.40 21.43
N ILE A 176 -9.08 6.81 20.33
CA ILE A 176 -8.25 5.58 20.35
C ILE A 176 -6.97 5.80 21.13
N LEU A 177 -6.27 6.91 20.88
CA LEU A 177 -5.03 7.23 21.61
C LEU A 177 -5.28 7.46 23.10
N ALA A 178 -6.38 8.11 23.46
CA ALA A 178 -6.76 8.32 24.86
C ALA A 178 -7.03 6.98 25.57
N GLU A 179 -7.77 6.08 24.93
CA GLU A 179 -8.03 4.73 25.43
C GLU A 179 -6.71 3.96 25.66
N MET A 180 -5.87 3.86 24.65
CA MET A 180 -4.60 3.11 24.68
C MET A 180 -3.58 3.69 25.66
N SER A 181 -3.62 4.99 25.92
CA SER A 181 -2.68 5.68 26.79
C SER A 181 -3.22 5.98 28.20
N LYS A 182 -4.43 5.56 28.52
CA LYS A 182 -5.15 5.96 29.75
C LYS A 182 -5.24 7.49 29.86
N SER A 183 -5.69 8.13 28.78
CA SER A 183 -5.87 9.57 28.62
C SER A 183 -4.58 10.43 28.74
N ARG A 184 -3.41 9.80 28.65
CA ARG A 184 -2.12 10.53 28.66
C ARG A 184 -1.84 11.24 27.33
N VAL A 185 -2.32 10.68 26.20
CA VAL A 185 -2.15 11.20 24.84
C VAL A 185 -3.48 11.03 24.12
N GLY A 186 -3.80 11.96 23.22
CA GLY A 186 -5.03 11.88 22.41
C GLY A 186 -6.12 12.82 22.90
N GLY A 187 -7.37 12.43 22.70
CA GLY A 187 -8.55 13.22 23.04
C GLY A 187 -8.89 14.30 22.02
N GLU A 188 -9.90 15.11 22.35
CA GLU A 188 -10.50 16.09 21.45
C GLU A 188 -9.49 17.12 20.92
N GLU A 189 -8.58 17.60 21.76
CA GLU A 189 -7.54 18.54 21.35
C GLU A 189 -6.59 17.97 20.29
N TYR A 190 -6.28 16.67 20.38
CA TYR A 190 -5.50 15.97 19.38
C TYR A 190 -6.20 15.98 18.02
N ASP A 191 -7.50 15.71 18.01
CA ASP A 191 -8.31 15.65 16.79
C ASP A 191 -8.49 17.05 16.18
N LYS A 192 -8.77 18.07 16.99
CA LYS A 192 -8.86 19.47 16.54
C LYS A 192 -7.58 19.95 15.87
N ALA A 193 -6.42 19.60 16.44
CA ALA A 193 -5.12 19.99 15.91
C ALA A 193 -4.70 19.17 14.66
N TRP A 194 -5.38 18.06 14.35
CA TRP A 194 -4.94 17.13 13.32
C TRP A 194 -4.88 17.76 11.93
N LEU A 195 -5.94 18.48 11.52
CA LEU A 195 -6.07 18.98 10.15
C LEU A 195 -4.98 20.01 9.81
N GLU A 196 -4.71 20.92 10.75
CA GLU A 196 -3.67 21.93 10.59
C GLU A 196 -2.28 21.29 10.59
N ARG A 197 -2.01 20.37 11.51
CA ARG A 197 -0.76 19.62 11.57
C ARG A 197 -0.53 18.79 10.30
N ALA A 198 -1.57 18.14 9.77
CA ALA A 198 -1.49 17.38 8.53
C ALA A 198 -1.11 18.28 7.35
N ARG A 199 -1.75 19.44 7.17
CA ARG A 199 -1.43 20.40 6.11
C ARG A 199 0.04 20.85 6.15
N GLN A 200 0.55 21.16 7.35
CA GLN A 200 1.95 21.59 7.53
C GLN A 200 2.97 20.49 7.28
N THR A 201 2.58 19.24 7.37
CA THR A 201 3.48 18.09 7.38
C THR A 201 3.19 17.04 6.31
N MET A 202 2.39 17.39 5.31
CA MET A 202 1.96 16.43 4.28
C MET A 202 3.11 16.03 3.34
N TRP A 203 4.00 16.99 3.08
CA TRP A 203 5.18 16.78 2.23
C TRP A 203 6.49 16.90 3.00
#